data_e58cf4eb1c1b7a579b4234681fa94b89
#
_entry.id   e58cf4eb1c1b7a579b4234681fa94b89
#
_cell.length_a   1.000
_cell.length_b   1.000
_cell.length_c   1.000
_cell.angle_alpha   90.00
_cell.angle_beta   90.00
_cell.angle_gamma   90.00
#
_symmetry.space_group_name_H-M   'P 1'
#
loop_
_entity.id
_entity.type
_entity.pdbx_description
1 polymer ?
#
loop_
_entity_poly.entity_id
_entity_poly.type
_entity_poly.pdbx_seq_one_letter_code
_entity_poly.pdbx_strand_id
1 'polypeptide(L)'
;MEGWTEDLPWIGQYTLDERGEPIPATGLLQWGKWMEEGQCRVALTEFPGGRVSTIFLGLDHNFWRRPEDDPLGYKPVLWETIVFRGGEIEEQRRYTSRADALEGHRALVKELSGYEWVAAVCIAFWRVTMRCWKRLR
;
A
#
# COMPACT_ATOMS: atom_id res chain seq x y z
N MET A 1 -30.00 -9.34 23.21
CA MET A 1 -28.73 -9.15 22.48
C MET A 1 -29.06 -8.50 21.16
N GLU A 2 -29.24 -7.20 21.22
CA GLU A 2 -29.61 -6.42 20.03
C GLU A 2 -28.36 -6.13 19.25
N GLY A 3 -28.44 -6.43 17.96
CA GLY A 3 -27.35 -6.42 17.03
C GLY A 3 -26.60 -5.10 17.00
N TRP A 4 -25.34 -5.19 17.00
CA TRP A 4 -24.44 -4.13 16.53
C TRP A 4 -24.69 -4.00 15.04
N THR A 5 -25.60 -3.12 14.75
CA THR A 5 -26.23 -2.96 13.46
C THR A 5 -25.31 -2.28 12.47
N GLU A 6 -25.51 -2.66 11.26
CA GLU A 6 -24.99 -2.25 9.97
C GLU A 6 -25.02 -0.74 9.66
N ASP A 7 -25.37 0.10 10.62
CA ASP A 7 -25.55 1.56 10.46
C ASP A 7 -24.44 2.41 11.10
N LEU A 8 -23.24 1.85 11.29
CA LEU A 8 -22.11 2.72 11.59
C LEU A 8 -21.82 3.58 10.36
N PRO A 9 -21.77 4.91 10.51
CA PRO A 9 -21.53 5.77 9.38
C PRO A 9 -20.22 5.38 8.72
N TRP A 10 -20.21 5.33 7.38
CA TRP A 10 -19.00 5.10 6.62
C TRP A 10 -17.92 6.10 7.05
N ILE A 11 -16.78 5.61 7.51
CA ILE A 11 -15.67 6.41 8.04
C ILE A 11 -14.42 6.38 7.14
N GLY A 12 -14.62 6.16 5.84
CA GLY A 12 -13.52 6.14 4.88
C GLY A 12 -12.80 4.81 4.76
N GLN A 13 -13.50 3.69 5.00
CA GLN A 13 -12.96 2.35 4.77
C GLN A 13 -13.09 1.96 3.30
N TYR A 14 -11.99 1.46 2.75
CA TYR A 14 -11.90 0.96 1.38
C TYR A 14 -11.30 -0.43 1.34
N THR A 15 -11.71 -1.20 0.36
CA THR A 15 -11.08 -2.43 -0.07
C THR A 15 -10.65 -2.28 -1.52
N LEU A 16 -9.96 -3.28 -2.08
CA LEU A 16 -9.64 -3.31 -3.50
C LEU A 16 -10.51 -4.34 -4.21
N ASP A 17 -10.91 -4.01 -5.43
CA ASP A 17 -11.56 -4.94 -6.34
C ASP A 17 -10.54 -5.90 -6.99
N GLU A 18 -11.01 -6.77 -7.89
CA GLU A 18 -10.17 -7.75 -8.61
C GLU A 18 -9.11 -7.10 -9.50
N ARG A 19 -9.31 -5.82 -9.87
CA ARG A 19 -8.37 -5.02 -10.67
C ARG A 19 -7.38 -4.24 -9.82
N GLY A 20 -7.54 -4.28 -8.49
CA GLY A 20 -6.75 -3.49 -7.56
C GLY A 20 -7.20 -2.04 -7.46
N GLU A 21 -8.43 -1.72 -7.88
CA GLU A 21 -9.02 -0.39 -7.72
C GLU A 21 -9.75 -0.29 -6.39
N PRO A 22 -9.69 0.88 -5.72
CA PRO A 22 -10.34 1.06 -4.43
C PRO A 22 -11.86 1.17 -4.59
N ILE A 23 -12.56 0.42 -3.76
CA ILE A 23 -14.01 0.48 -3.62
C ILE A 23 -14.37 0.71 -2.15
N PRO A 24 -15.42 1.51 -1.86
CA PRO A 24 -15.90 1.68 -0.49
C PRO A 24 -16.27 0.33 0.12
N ALA A 25 -15.84 0.08 1.34
CA ALA A 25 -16.22 -1.13 2.07
C ALA A 25 -17.71 -1.12 2.42
N THR A 26 -18.35 -2.28 2.43
CA THR A 26 -19.77 -2.41 2.73
C THR A 26 -20.09 -2.35 4.22
N GLY A 27 -19.08 -2.52 5.08
CA GLY A 27 -19.21 -2.44 6.52
C GLY A 27 -17.89 -2.72 7.23
N LEU A 28 -17.83 -2.42 8.52
CA LEU A 28 -16.60 -2.56 9.33
C LEU A 28 -16.10 -3.99 9.41
N LEU A 29 -17.02 -4.95 9.56
CA LEU A 29 -16.65 -6.37 9.64
C LEU A 29 -16.09 -6.91 8.31
N GLN A 30 -16.73 -6.54 7.20
CA GLN A 30 -16.25 -6.91 5.87
C GLN A 30 -14.89 -6.30 5.60
N TRP A 31 -14.71 -5.03 5.93
CA TRP A 31 -13.43 -4.34 5.80
C TRP A 31 -12.34 -4.99 6.66
N GLY A 32 -12.62 -5.26 7.95
CA GLY A 32 -11.67 -5.89 8.86
C GLY A 32 -11.21 -7.26 8.35
N LYS A 33 -12.13 -8.09 7.89
CA LYS A 33 -11.82 -9.39 7.30
C LYS A 33 -10.97 -9.24 6.03
N TRP A 34 -11.33 -8.32 5.15
CA TRP A 34 -10.56 -8.06 3.93
C TRP A 34 -9.13 -7.58 4.25
N MET A 35 -8.96 -6.68 5.24
CA MET A 35 -7.65 -6.19 5.67
C MET A 35 -6.78 -7.30 6.26
N GLU A 36 -7.37 -8.24 6.97
CA GLU A 36 -6.68 -9.40 7.55
C GLU A 36 -6.25 -10.41 6.49
N GLU A 37 -7.11 -10.68 5.51
CA GLU A 37 -6.88 -11.65 4.43
C GLU A 37 -6.25 -11.01 3.18
N GLY A 38 -6.42 -9.71 3.00
CA GLY A 38 -6.02 -8.96 1.80
C GLY A 38 -4.52 -8.74 1.70
N GLN A 39 -4.06 -8.64 0.46
CA GLN A 39 -2.68 -8.28 0.16
C GLN A 39 -2.55 -6.76 0.05
N CYS A 40 -2.33 -6.10 1.18
CA CYS A 40 -2.16 -4.64 1.22
C CYS A 40 -0.83 -4.17 0.63
N ARG A 41 0.17 -5.05 0.54
CA ARG A 41 1.48 -4.68 -0.01
C ARG A 41 1.44 -4.58 -1.54
N VAL A 42 1.79 -3.40 -2.04
CA VAL A 42 1.80 -3.09 -3.47
C VAL A 42 3.18 -3.29 -4.08
N ALA A 43 4.23 -2.83 -3.38
CA ALA A 43 5.61 -2.98 -3.81
C ALA A 43 6.56 -3.02 -2.60
N LEU A 44 7.67 -3.75 -2.76
CA LEU A 44 8.75 -3.82 -1.78
C LEU A 44 10.10 -3.88 -2.50
N THR A 45 10.99 -2.98 -2.14
CA THR A 45 12.40 -3.01 -2.59
C THR A 45 13.30 -2.97 -1.37
N GLU A 46 14.13 -3.99 -1.22
CA GLU A 46 15.08 -4.11 -0.13
C GLU A 46 16.48 -3.67 -0.58
N PHE A 47 17.24 -3.09 0.34
CA PHE A 47 18.61 -2.65 0.15
C PHE A 47 19.44 -2.91 1.40
N PRO A 48 20.78 -2.87 1.34
CA PRO A 48 21.61 -2.99 2.53
C PRO A 48 21.26 -1.92 3.57
N GLY A 49 20.77 -2.37 4.74
CA GLY A 49 20.39 -1.49 5.85
C GLY A 49 18.95 -0.95 5.82
N GLY A 50 18.11 -1.29 4.81
CA GLY A 50 16.74 -0.79 4.77
C GLY A 50 15.85 -1.36 3.67
N ARG A 51 14.70 -0.71 3.49
CA ARG A 51 13.72 -1.06 2.46
C ARG A 51 12.80 0.11 2.12
N VAL A 52 12.28 0.10 0.91
CA VAL A 52 11.16 0.94 0.48
C VAL A 52 9.93 0.04 0.35
N SER A 53 8.85 0.37 1.03
CA SER A 53 7.60 -0.38 1.02
C SER A 53 6.45 0.52 0.61
N THR A 54 5.65 0.08 -0.36
CA THR A 54 4.41 0.74 -0.75
C THR A 54 3.24 -0.15 -0.40
N ILE A 55 2.27 0.40 0.32
CA ILE A 55 1.10 -0.30 0.83
C ILE A 55 -0.20 0.41 0.47
N PHE A 56 -1.28 -0.36 0.44
CA PHE A 56 -2.65 0.14 0.48
C PHE A 56 -3.09 0.27 1.94
N LEU A 57 -3.58 1.45 2.31
CA LEU A 57 -3.90 1.77 3.71
C LEU A 57 -5.26 1.24 4.16
N GLY A 58 -6.20 1.09 3.22
CA GLY A 58 -7.56 0.64 3.53
C GLY A 58 -8.43 1.67 4.26
N LEU A 59 -7.84 2.71 4.82
CA LEU A 59 -8.52 3.84 5.43
C LEU A 59 -8.12 5.13 4.72
N ASP A 60 -9.09 6.01 4.52
CA ASP A 60 -8.82 7.32 3.95
C ASP A 60 -8.05 8.19 4.93
N HIS A 61 -6.87 8.61 4.54
CA HIS A 61 -5.99 9.50 5.30
C HIS A 61 -6.07 10.96 4.84
N ASN A 62 -7.13 11.32 4.11
CA ASN A 62 -7.40 12.70 3.75
C ASN A 62 -8.17 13.42 4.86
N PHE A 63 -7.49 13.72 5.95
CA PHE A 63 -8.10 14.33 7.13
C PHE A 63 -8.53 15.80 6.94
N TRP A 64 -8.14 16.44 5.83
CA TRP A 64 -8.36 17.86 5.59
C TRP A 64 -9.54 18.15 4.68
N ARG A 65 -10.03 17.16 3.95
CA ARG A 65 -11.18 17.27 3.05
C ARG A 65 -12.14 16.12 3.28
N ARG A 66 -13.43 16.40 3.15
CA ARG A 66 -14.48 15.39 3.21
C ARG A 66 -15.12 15.22 1.84
N PRO A 67 -15.66 14.05 1.53
CA PRO A 67 -16.40 13.85 0.28
C PRO A 67 -17.52 14.86 0.06
N GLU A 68 -18.16 15.35 1.14
CA GLU A 68 -19.25 16.33 1.10
C GLU A 68 -18.75 17.70 0.64
N ASP A 69 -17.48 18.05 0.91
CA ASP A 69 -16.90 19.35 0.56
C ASP A 69 -16.59 19.48 -0.93
N ASP A 70 -16.32 18.36 -1.60
CA ASP A 70 -16.04 18.32 -3.04
C ASP A 70 -16.46 16.97 -3.65
N PRO A 71 -17.79 16.75 -3.84
CA PRO A 71 -18.30 15.44 -4.28
C PRO A 71 -17.78 14.97 -5.63
N LEU A 72 -17.35 15.89 -6.51
CA LEU A 72 -16.89 15.58 -7.86
C LEU A 72 -15.37 15.46 -7.98
N GLY A 73 -14.62 16.11 -7.12
CA GLY A 73 -13.16 16.14 -7.16
C GLY A 73 -12.49 15.45 -5.98
N TYR A 74 -13.27 14.89 -5.04
CA TYR A 74 -12.70 14.21 -3.88
C TYR A 74 -11.90 12.97 -4.26
N LYS A 75 -10.69 12.91 -3.74
CA LYS A 75 -9.81 11.75 -3.89
C LYS A 75 -9.32 11.29 -2.53
N PRO A 76 -9.68 10.09 -2.08
CA PRO A 76 -9.19 9.56 -0.84
C PRO A 76 -7.68 9.28 -0.90
N VAL A 77 -6.99 9.46 0.22
CA VAL A 77 -5.58 9.14 0.37
C VAL A 77 -5.46 7.72 0.89
N LEU A 78 -5.18 6.77 0.01
CA LEU A 78 -5.27 5.33 0.27
C LEU A 78 -3.97 4.57 0.10
N TRP A 79 -2.90 5.21 -0.40
CA TRP A 79 -1.61 4.55 -0.58
C TRP A 79 -0.51 5.31 0.14
N GLU A 80 0.48 4.56 0.59
CA GLU A 80 1.62 5.09 1.31
C GLU A 80 2.89 4.37 0.92
N THR A 81 3.96 5.14 0.69
CA THR A 81 5.31 4.62 0.51
C THR A 81 6.16 5.05 1.68
N ILE A 82 6.80 4.08 2.31
CA ILE A 82 7.64 4.27 3.51
C ILE A 82 9.05 3.79 3.21
N VAL A 83 10.03 4.59 3.60
CA VAL A 83 11.44 4.21 3.66
C VAL A 83 11.80 3.83 5.09
N PHE A 84 12.25 2.60 5.28
CA PHE A 84 12.80 2.12 6.54
C PHE A 84 14.33 2.02 6.43
N ARG A 85 15.02 2.55 7.41
CA ARG A 85 16.46 2.41 7.54
C ARG A 85 16.84 2.17 9.00
N GLY A 86 17.66 1.15 9.26
CA GLY A 86 18.04 0.82 10.63
C GLY A 86 16.89 0.45 11.56
N GLY A 87 15.72 0.04 11.00
CA GLY A 87 14.52 -0.29 11.77
C GLY A 87 13.59 0.92 12.02
N GLU A 88 13.98 2.12 11.62
CA GLU A 88 13.20 3.35 11.80
C GLU A 88 12.62 3.85 10.47
N ILE A 89 11.56 4.65 10.56
CA ILE A 89 10.97 5.33 9.40
C ILE A 89 11.79 6.57 9.12
N GLU A 90 12.42 6.61 7.94
CA GLU A 90 13.20 7.75 7.46
C GLU A 90 12.35 8.71 6.63
N GLU A 91 11.46 8.19 5.81
CA GLU A 91 10.59 8.97 4.94
C GLU A 91 9.24 8.28 4.74
N GLN A 92 8.20 9.09 4.58
CA GLN A 92 6.83 8.64 4.37
C GLN A 92 6.14 9.56 3.37
N ARG A 93 5.60 8.99 2.30
CA ARG A 93 4.83 9.71 1.28
C ARG A 93 3.48 9.05 1.07
N ARG A 94 2.43 9.86 0.93
CA ARG A 94 1.05 9.40 0.73
C ARG A 94 0.51 9.82 -0.62
N TYR A 95 -0.39 9.00 -1.17
CA TYR A 95 -0.90 9.17 -2.53
C TYR A 95 -2.39 8.87 -2.60
N THR A 96 -3.03 9.50 -3.60
CA THR A 96 -4.46 9.29 -3.91
C THR A 96 -4.67 8.24 -5.00
N SER A 97 -3.61 7.78 -5.68
CA SER A 97 -3.69 6.73 -6.69
C SER A 97 -2.59 5.69 -6.52
N ARG A 98 -2.88 4.47 -6.96
CA ARG A 98 -1.89 3.38 -7.00
C ARG A 98 -0.75 3.68 -7.97
N ALA A 99 -1.07 4.30 -9.09
CA ALA A 99 -0.08 4.66 -10.11
C ALA A 99 0.95 5.66 -9.55
N ASP A 100 0.49 6.72 -8.88
CA ASP A 100 1.36 7.72 -8.25
C ASP A 100 2.20 7.10 -7.12
N ALA A 101 1.62 6.19 -6.35
CA ALA A 101 2.34 5.48 -5.31
C ALA A 101 3.48 4.61 -5.86
N LEU A 102 3.24 3.90 -6.97
CA LEU A 102 4.27 3.11 -7.65
C LEU A 102 5.35 3.98 -8.29
N GLU A 103 4.98 5.13 -8.85
CA GLU A 103 5.94 6.09 -9.39
C GLU A 103 6.79 6.68 -8.25
N GLY A 104 6.17 7.06 -7.14
CA GLY A 104 6.85 7.52 -5.95
C GLY A 104 7.80 6.48 -5.35
N HIS A 105 7.40 5.21 -5.35
CA HIS A 105 8.26 4.10 -4.95
C HIS A 105 9.53 4.02 -5.81
N ARG A 106 9.36 4.05 -7.14
CA ARG A 106 10.50 4.02 -8.07
C ARG A 106 11.41 5.24 -7.90
N ALA A 107 10.81 6.43 -7.70
CA ALA A 107 11.58 7.66 -7.48
C ALA A 107 12.42 7.57 -6.21
N LEU A 108 11.84 7.11 -5.09
CA LEU A 108 12.56 6.89 -3.84
C LEU A 108 13.67 5.84 -3.97
N VAL A 109 13.38 4.73 -4.63
CA VAL A 109 14.40 3.72 -4.92
C VAL A 109 15.55 4.32 -5.71
N LYS A 110 15.26 5.15 -6.71
CA LYS A 110 16.28 5.83 -7.53
C LYS A 110 17.08 6.85 -6.72
N GLU A 111 16.42 7.65 -5.88
CA GLU A 111 17.08 8.64 -5.00
C GLU A 111 18.04 7.99 -4.01
N LEU A 112 17.63 6.84 -3.47
CA LEU A 112 18.40 6.08 -2.49
C LEU A 112 19.43 5.14 -3.14
N SER A 113 19.33 4.90 -4.44
CA SER A 113 20.20 3.98 -5.15
C SER A 113 21.53 4.62 -5.54
N GLY A 114 22.51 4.51 -4.66
CA GLY A 114 23.89 4.39 -5.12
C GLY A 114 24.12 3.03 -5.81
N TYR A 115 25.31 2.80 -6.33
CA TYR A 115 25.70 1.56 -7.05
C TYR A 115 25.39 0.23 -6.32
N GLU A 116 25.20 0.28 -5.00
CA GLU A 116 24.88 -0.89 -4.14
C GLU A 116 23.48 -1.45 -4.35
N TRP A 117 22.53 -0.64 -4.83
CA TRP A 117 21.15 -1.05 -5.06
C TRP A 117 20.97 -2.01 -6.24
N VAL A 118 21.76 -1.81 -7.27
CA VAL A 118 21.70 -2.65 -8.48
C VAL A 118 22.03 -4.11 -8.11
N ALA A 119 22.97 -4.32 -7.22
CA ALA A 119 23.33 -5.65 -6.75
C ALA A 119 22.22 -6.28 -5.89
N ALA A 120 21.56 -5.51 -5.01
CA ALA A 120 20.48 -5.99 -4.14
C ALA A 120 19.21 -6.35 -4.93
N VAL A 121 18.84 -5.55 -5.93
CA VAL A 121 17.70 -5.84 -6.82
C VAL A 121 17.97 -7.09 -7.66
N CYS A 122 19.18 -7.27 -8.17
CA CYS A 122 19.58 -8.49 -8.89
C CYS A 122 19.49 -9.73 -7.99
N ILE A 123 19.89 -9.64 -6.73
CA ILE A 123 19.82 -10.76 -5.76
C ILE A 123 18.36 -11.09 -5.41
N ALA A 124 17.51 -10.09 -5.21
CA ALA A 124 16.09 -10.30 -4.91
C ALA A 124 15.35 -10.92 -6.12
N PHE A 125 15.63 -10.46 -7.33
CA PHE A 125 15.08 -11.01 -8.58
C PHE A 125 15.54 -12.46 -8.78
N TRP A 126 16.79 -12.75 -8.51
CA TRP A 126 17.35 -14.10 -8.62
C TRP A 126 16.73 -15.06 -7.58
N ARG A 127 16.47 -14.60 -6.36
CA ARG A 127 15.77 -15.40 -5.34
C ARG A 127 14.32 -15.71 -5.71
N VAL A 128 13.60 -14.79 -6.34
CA VAL A 128 12.22 -14.99 -6.80
C VAL A 128 12.18 -15.99 -7.96
N THR A 129 13.07 -15.86 -8.95
CA THR A 129 13.15 -16.78 -10.07
C THR A 129 13.56 -18.19 -9.67
N MET A 130 14.48 -18.33 -8.69
CA MET A 130 14.88 -19.64 -8.18
C MET A 130 13.81 -20.31 -7.31
N ARG A 131 12.97 -19.56 -6.62
CA ARG A 131 11.78 -20.13 -5.93
C ARG A 131 10.73 -20.62 -6.90
N CYS A 132 10.52 -19.94 -8.02
CA CYS A 132 9.61 -20.38 -9.07
C CYS A 132 10.11 -21.65 -9.77
N TRP A 133 11.41 -21.76 -10.03
CA TRP A 133 12.01 -22.96 -10.63
C TRP A 133 11.91 -24.20 -9.72
N LYS A 134 12.10 -24.05 -8.40
CA LYS A 134 11.97 -25.18 -7.48
C LYS A 134 10.53 -25.71 -7.33
N ARG A 135 9.51 -24.93 -7.73
CA ARG A 135 8.10 -25.39 -7.77
C ARG A 135 7.71 -26.09 -9.06
N LEU A 136 8.54 -26.06 -10.10
CA LEU A 136 8.28 -26.67 -11.40
C LEU A 136 9.04 -28.00 -11.60
N ARG A 137 9.69 -28.49 -10.57
CA ARG A 137 10.22 -29.84 -10.47
C ARG A 137 9.45 -30.58 -9.38
#